data_834e6ddb00c347180edd27e5d1ffc6cb
#
_entry.id   834e6ddb00c347180edd27e5d1ffc6cb
#
_cell.length_a   1.000
_cell.length_b   1.000
_cell.length_c   1.000
_cell.angle_alpha   90.00
_cell.angle_beta   90.00
_cell.angle_gamma   90.00
#
_symmetry.space_group_name_H-M   'P 1'
#
loop_
_entity.id
_entity.type
_entity.pdbx_description
1 polymer ?
#
loop_
_entity_poly.entity_id
_entity_poly.type
_entity_poly.pdbx_seq_one_letter_code
_entity_poly.pdbx_strand_id
1 'polypeptide(L)'
;MTAPPISRYPVPKLEDLPEDIRARILEVQEKAGFIPNVFLTLAHRPHEFRAFFAYHDALMLKEGGLTKAEREMIVVATSGANDCLYCIVAHGAILRVYAKDPLVADQVAVNYRKADITPRQKAMLAFALKVALRSVEIVDEDFSTLRAHGFSDEDIWDIGAIAAFFALSNRMANVIGMRPNAEFHLLGRLPRKV
;
A
#
# COMPACT_ATOMS: atom_id res chain seq x y z
N MET A 1 -10.91 18.04 22.93
CA MET A 1 -10.56 18.38 21.54
C MET A 1 -11.21 17.33 20.63
N THR A 2 -12.02 17.75 19.67
CA THR A 2 -12.62 16.84 18.67
C THR A 2 -11.49 16.26 17.79
N ALA A 3 -11.56 14.96 17.47
CA ALA A 3 -10.60 14.35 16.56
C ALA A 3 -10.60 15.08 15.20
N PRO A 4 -9.45 15.26 14.56
CA PRO A 4 -9.38 15.91 13.26
C PRO A 4 -10.14 15.09 12.21
N PRO A 5 -10.75 15.74 11.21
CA PRO A 5 -11.49 15.03 10.17
C PRO A 5 -10.56 14.08 9.39
N ILE A 6 -11.12 12.96 8.91
CA ILE A 6 -10.38 11.94 8.14
C ILE A 6 -10.17 12.34 6.67
N SER A 7 -10.84 13.40 6.21
CA SER A 7 -10.78 13.91 4.83
C SER A 7 -11.05 15.41 4.80
N ARG A 8 -10.46 16.11 3.83
CA ARG A 8 -10.84 17.50 3.48
C ARG A 8 -12.14 17.56 2.68
N TYR A 9 -12.53 16.46 2.07
CA TYR A 9 -13.76 16.34 1.28
C TYR A 9 -14.88 15.70 2.11
N PRO A 10 -16.14 15.87 1.72
CA PRO A 10 -17.25 15.22 2.39
C PRO A 10 -17.08 13.70 2.43
N VAL A 11 -17.35 13.10 3.57
CA VAL A 11 -17.40 11.65 3.74
C VAL A 11 -18.86 11.24 3.72
N PRO A 12 -19.33 10.48 2.71
CA PRO A 12 -20.71 10.08 2.61
C PRO A 12 -21.07 9.09 3.74
N LYS A 13 -22.34 9.09 4.16
CA LYS A 13 -22.85 8.06 5.05
C LYS A 13 -23.00 6.74 4.29
N LEU A 14 -22.85 5.62 4.96
CA LEU A 14 -22.98 4.30 4.33
C LEU A 14 -24.36 4.08 3.68
N GLU A 15 -25.41 4.61 4.28
CA GLU A 15 -26.79 4.54 3.79
C GLU A 15 -27.01 5.26 2.46
N ASP A 16 -26.20 6.30 2.18
CA ASP A 16 -26.31 7.13 0.97
C ASP A 16 -25.44 6.57 -0.19
N LEU A 17 -24.68 5.51 0.04
CA LEU A 17 -23.79 4.94 -0.96
C LEU A 17 -24.52 3.99 -1.91
N PRO A 18 -24.07 3.88 -3.18
CA PRO A 18 -24.48 2.80 -4.06
C PRO A 18 -24.29 1.43 -3.40
N GLU A 19 -25.23 0.51 -3.67
CA GLU A 19 -25.29 -0.80 -3.00
C GLU A 19 -23.99 -1.61 -3.11
N ASP A 20 -23.38 -1.64 -4.28
CA ASP A 20 -22.12 -2.35 -4.53
C ASP A 20 -20.94 -1.80 -3.71
N ILE A 21 -20.84 -0.49 -3.57
CA ILE A 21 -19.80 0.17 -2.76
C ILE A 21 -20.05 -0.10 -1.28
N ARG A 22 -21.29 0.05 -0.83
CA ARG A 22 -21.66 -0.24 0.55
C ARG A 22 -21.39 -1.69 0.92
N ALA A 23 -21.78 -2.63 0.06
CA ALA A 23 -21.52 -4.06 0.27
C ALA A 23 -20.03 -4.36 0.41
N ARG A 24 -19.19 -3.79 -0.47
CA ARG A 24 -17.74 -3.94 -0.39
C ARG A 24 -17.14 -3.37 0.89
N ILE A 25 -17.61 -2.20 1.34
CA ILE A 25 -17.15 -1.59 2.60
C ILE A 25 -17.50 -2.48 3.79
N LEU A 26 -18.72 -3.01 3.83
CA LEU A 26 -19.16 -3.89 4.91
C LEU A 26 -18.42 -5.24 4.92
N GLU A 27 -18.12 -5.80 3.75
CA GLU A 27 -17.27 -7.01 3.64
C GLU A 27 -15.87 -6.77 4.22
N VAL A 28 -15.27 -5.62 3.93
CA VAL A 28 -13.96 -5.26 4.50
C VAL A 28 -14.05 -5.04 6.01
N GLN A 29 -15.10 -4.40 6.49
CA GLN A 29 -15.36 -4.23 7.92
C GLN A 29 -15.46 -5.55 8.66
N GLU A 30 -16.18 -6.53 8.08
CA GLU A 30 -16.31 -7.87 8.66
C GLU A 30 -14.95 -8.56 8.79
N LYS A 31 -14.11 -8.48 7.75
CA LYS A 31 -12.78 -9.11 7.73
C LYS A 31 -11.76 -8.43 8.62
N ALA A 32 -11.76 -7.10 8.66
CA ALA A 32 -10.75 -6.32 9.37
C ALA A 32 -11.15 -5.95 10.80
N GLY A 33 -12.44 -5.99 11.13
CA GLY A 33 -13.00 -5.53 12.40
C GLY A 33 -13.26 -4.02 12.46
N PHE A 34 -12.91 -3.26 11.41
CA PHE A 34 -13.15 -1.83 11.27
C PHE A 34 -13.20 -1.45 9.78
N ILE A 35 -13.68 -0.26 9.47
CA ILE A 35 -13.65 0.28 8.11
C ILE A 35 -12.37 1.10 7.93
N PRO A 36 -11.45 0.71 7.03
CA PRO A 36 -10.29 1.54 6.70
C PRO A 36 -10.73 2.86 6.07
N ASN A 37 -10.18 3.98 6.54
CA ASN A 37 -10.58 5.31 6.12
C ASN A 37 -10.47 5.56 4.61
N VAL A 38 -9.60 4.83 3.89
CA VAL A 38 -9.51 4.91 2.42
C VAL A 38 -10.83 4.58 1.73
N PHE A 39 -11.58 3.61 2.26
CA PHE A 39 -12.89 3.24 1.68
C PHE A 39 -13.91 4.37 1.86
N LEU A 40 -13.95 4.97 3.04
CA LEU A 40 -14.88 6.07 3.33
C LEU A 40 -14.54 7.33 2.53
N THR A 41 -13.25 7.68 2.46
CA THR A 41 -12.80 8.91 1.80
C THR A 41 -12.90 8.85 0.29
N LEU A 42 -12.62 7.69 -0.34
CA LEU A 42 -12.76 7.51 -1.78
C LEU A 42 -14.22 7.29 -2.22
N ALA A 43 -15.10 6.85 -1.32
CA ALA A 43 -16.53 6.70 -1.61
C ALA A 43 -17.23 8.03 -1.96
N HIS A 44 -16.60 9.18 -1.68
CA HIS A 44 -17.02 10.49 -2.18
C HIS A 44 -17.16 10.54 -3.71
N ARG A 45 -16.41 9.68 -4.43
CA ARG A 45 -16.42 9.62 -5.90
C ARG A 45 -16.67 8.17 -6.35
N PRO A 46 -17.92 7.71 -6.43
CA PRO A 46 -18.26 6.30 -6.66
C PRO A 46 -17.63 5.65 -7.90
N HIS A 47 -17.54 6.35 -9.02
CA HIS A 47 -16.91 5.83 -10.24
C HIS A 47 -15.40 5.66 -10.07
N GLU A 48 -14.75 6.63 -9.45
CA GLU A 48 -13.31 6.59 -9.18
C GLU A 48 -12.99 5.52 -8.12
N PHE A 49 -13.84 5.33 -7.11
CA PHE A 49 -13.73 4.25 -6.12
C PHE A 49 -13.67 2.88 -6.80
N ARG A 50 -14.61 2.61 -7.72
CA ARG A 50 -14.64 1.33 -8.44
C ARG A 50 -13.36 1.10 -9.25
N ALA A 51 -12.95 2.09 -10.03
CA ALA A 51 -11.74 2.00 -10.85
C ALA A 51 -10.47 1.82 -10.01
N PHE A 52 -10.35 2.57 -8.92
CA PHE A 52 -9.22 2.49 -7.99
C PHE A 52 -9.10 1.11 -7.37
N PHE A 53 -10.18 0.59 -6.79
CA PHE A 53 -10.13 -0.72 -6.14
C PHE A 53 -10.08 -1.88 -7.13
N ALA A 54 -10.63 -1.75 -8.33
CA ALA A 54 -10.45 -2.76 -9.38
C ALA A 54 -8.97 -2.92 -9.76
N TYR A 55 -8.26 -1.80 -9.94
CA TYR A 55 -6.83 -1.86 -10.27
C TYR A 55 -5.99 -2.28 -9.07
N HIS A 56 -6.29 -1.79 -7.86
CA HIS A 56 -5.66 -2.25 -6.63
C HIS A 56 -5.72 -3.78 -6.50
N ASP A 57 -6.90 -4.37 -6.66
CA ASP A 57 -7.10 -5.80 -6.50
C ASP A 57 -6.36 -6.60 -7.57
N ALA A 58 -6.37 -6.12 -8.82
CA ALA A 58 -5.61 -6.73 -9.90
C ALA A 58 -4.10 -6.78 -9.63
N LEU A 59 -3.56 -5.80 -8.89
CA LEU A 59 -2.14 -5.75 -8.54
C LEU A 59 -1.82 -6.50 -7.24
N MET A 60 -2.66 -6.33 -6.21
CA MET A 60 -2.30 -6.74 -4.84
C MET A 60 -2.82 -8.13 -4.47
N LEU A 61 -3.90 -8.61 -5.13
CA LEU A 61 -4.56 -9.86 -4.76
C LEU A 61 -4.27 -11.02 -5.73
N LYS A 62 -3.61 -10.75 -6.86
CA LYS A 62 -3.27 -11.81 -7.84
C LYS A 62 -2.20 -12.77 -7.30
N GLU A 63 -2.22 -13.98 -7.79
CA GLU A 63 -1.10 -14.93 -7.64
C GLU A 63 0.05 -14.53 -8.59
N GLY A 64 1.30 -14.84 -8.21
CA GLY A 64 2.50 -14.49 -8.99
C GLY A 64 3.80 -14.76 -8.23
N GLY A 65 4.92 -14.34 -8.79
CA GLY A 65 6.24 -14.55 -8.19
C GLY A 65 6.55 -13.63 -7.01
N LEU A 66 5.81 -12.51 -6.85
CA LEU A 66 5.92 -11.66 -5.67
C LEU A 66 5.03 -12.19 -4.55
N THR A 67 5.59 -12.39 -3.36
CA THR A 67 4.81 -12.69 -2.16
C THR A 67 3.95 -11.49 -1.74
N LYS A 68 2.89 -11.74 -0.94
CA LYS A 68 2.07 -10.67 -0.37
C LYS A 68 2.91 -9.68 0.46
N ALA A 69 3.90 -10.17 1.20
CA ALA A 69 4.81 -9.32 1.95
C ALA A 69 5.67 -8.43 1.03
N GLU A 70 6.20 -8.96 -0.07
CA GLU A 70 6.98 -8.19 -1.04
C GLU A 70 6.16 -7.10 -1.72
N ARG A 71 4.90 -7.37 -2.09
CA ARG A 71 3.98 -6.34 -2.62
C ARG A 71 3.80 -5.20 -1.60
N GLU A 72 3.58 -5.52 -0.34
CA GLU A 72 3.44 -4.52 0.72
C GLU A 72 4.77 -3.79 1.03
N MET A 73 5.92 -4.45 0.90
CA MET A 73 7.23 -3.78 1.00
C MET A 73 7.39 -2.69 -0.07
N ILE A 74 6.98 -2.96 -1.31
CA ILE A 74 6.99 -1.95 -2.38
C ILE A 74 6.11 -0.75 -2.00
N VAL A 75 4.90 -1.02 -1.50
CA VAL A 75 3.97 0.03 -1.07
C VAL A 75 4.57 0.87 0.05
N VAL A 76 5.11 0.23 1.08
CA VAL A 76 5.65 0.93 2.26
C VAL A 76 6.87 1.77 1.87
N ALA A 77 7.81 1.24 1.09
CA ALA A 77 9.01 1.96 0.66
C ALA A 77 8.65 3.18 -0.21
N THR A 78 7.77 3.01 -1.20
CA THR A 78 7.36 4.10 -2.10
C THR A 78 6.51 5.13 -1.36
N SER A 79 5.67 4.71 -0.42
CA SER A 79 4.88 5.61 0.42
C SER A 79 5.74 6.41 1.39
N GLY A 80 6.83 5.84 1.93
CA GLY A 80 7.83 6.55 2.73
C GLY A 80 8.49 7.66 1.92
N ALA A 81 8.91 7.35 0.68
CA ALA A 81 9.54 8.32 -0.21
C ALA A 81 8.59 9.44 -0.71
N ASN A 82 7.28 9.21 -0.66
CA ASN A 82 6.24 10.18 -1.02
C ASN A 82 5.57 10.85 0.21
N ASP A 83 6.11 10.66 1.42
CA ASP A 83 5.61 11.23 2.68
C ASP A 83 4.09 10.99 2.90
N CYS A 84 3.60 9.79 2.53
CA CYS A 84 2.18 9.45 2.68
C CYS A 84 1.92 8.82 4.05
N LEU A 85 1.50 9.63 5.02
CA LEU A 85 1.20 9.14 6.38
C LEU A 85 0.18 7.98 6.37
N TYR A 86 -0.94 8.13 5.63
CA TYR A 86 -1.96 7.09 5.57
C TYR A 86 -1.38 5.77 5.08
N CYS A 87 -0.70 5.82 3.93
CA CYS A 87 -0.21 4.61 3.27
C CYS A 87 0.90 3.92 4.07
N ILE A 88 1.83 4.68 4.68
CA ILE A 88 2.87 4.10 5.54
C ILE A 88 2.24 3.34 6.72
N VAL A 89 1.27 3.95 7.39
CA VAL A 89 0.66 3.35 8.60
C VAL A 89 -0.22 2.15 8.24
N ALA A 90 -1.09 2.28 7.23
CA ALA A 90 -2.02 1.23 6.83
C ALA A 90 -1.28 0.02 6.22
N HIS A 91 -0.48 0.24 5.19
CA HIS A 91 0.26 -0.83 4.51
C HIS A 91 1.42 -1.36 5.35
N GLY A 92 2.03 -0.53 6.21
CA GLY A 92 2.97 -1.01 7.21
C GLY A 92 2.36 -2.01 8.19
N ALA A 93 1.10 -1.82 8.57
CA ALA A 93 0.36 -2.78 9.38
C ALA A 93 0.16 -4.12 8.65
N ILE A 94 -0.24 -4.06 7.38
CA ILE A 94 -0.47 -5.25 6.54
C ILE A 94 0.87 -5.97 6.29
N LEU A 95 1.94 -5.22 6.03
CA LEU A 95 3.29 -5.78 5.87
C LEU A 95 3.73 -6.56 7.10
N ARG A 96 3.57 -5.99 8.31
CA ARG A 96 3.91 -6.69 9.56
C ARG A 96 3.15 -8.02 9.70
N VAL A 97 1.88 -8.05 9.31
CA VAL A 97 1.06 -9.27 9.36
C VAL A 97 1.56 -10.31 8.35
N TYR A 98 1.81 -9.92 7.10
CA TYR A 98 2.23 -10.86 6.06
C TYR A 98 3.67 -11.35 6.24
N ALA A 99 4.58 -10.48 6.65
CA ALA A 99 5.97 -10.83 6.94
C ALA A 99 6.12 -11.58 8.27
N LYS A 100 5.13 -11.52 9.15
CA LYS A 100 5.18 -12.01 10.54
C LYS A 100 6.36 -11.39 11.32
N ASP A 101 6.67 -10.14 11.01
CA ASP A 101 7.75 -9.37 11.61
C ASP A 101 7.23 -7.98 12.02
N PRO A 102 7.24 -7.66 13.33
CA PRO A 102 6.72 -6.40 13.84
C PRO A 102 7.59 -5.18 13.50
N LEU A 103 8.85 -5.37 13.06
CA LEU A 103 9.82 -4.30 12.85
C LEU A 103 10.06 -3.95 11.38
N VAL A 104 9.81 -4.88 10.46
CA VAL A 104 10.18 -4.75 9.04
C VAL A 104 9.59 -3.52 8.38
N ALA A 105 8.34 -3.16 8.71
CA ALA A 105 7.67 -2.01 8.09
C ALA A 105 8.34 -0.69 8.43
N ASP A 106 8.76 -0.51 9.68
CA ASP A 106 9.45 0.70 10.14
C ASP A 106 10.83 0.83 9.48
N GLN A 107 11.57 -0.29 9.39
CA GLN A 107 12.88 -0.34 8.73
C GLN A 107 12.77 -0.01 7.24
N VAL A 108 11.81 -0.60 6.54
CA VAL A 108 11.59 -0.39 5.10
C VAL A 108 11.15 1.06 4.82
N ALA A 109 10.25 1.61 5.63
CA ALA A 109 9.74 2.97 5.46
C ALA A 109 10.84 4.03 5.62
N VAL A 110 11.76 3.82 6.57
CA VAL A 110 12.80 4.81 6.91
C VAL A 110 14.05 4.63 6.05
N ASN A 111 14.55 3.41 5.94
CA ASN A 111 15.76 3.12 5.17
C ASN A 111 15.86 1.64 4.80
N TYR A 112 15.22 1.25 3.69
CA TYR A 112 15.22 -0.13 3.21
C TYR A 112 16.63 -0.72 2.98
N ARG A 113 17.64 0.12 2.67
CA ARG A 113 19.01 -0.35 2.43
C ARG A 113 19.65 -0.95 3.69
N LYS A 114 19.24 -0.46 4.87
CA LYS A 114 19.69 -0.94 6.18
C LYS A 114 18.71 -1.89 6.85
N ALA A 115 17.54 -2.12 6.24
CA ALA A 115 16.54 -3.04 6.75
C ALA A 115 17.05 -4.50 6.74
N ASP A 116 16.53 -5.31 7.66
CA ASP A 116 16.83 -6.74 7.80
C ASP A 116 15.99 -7.56 6.79
N ILE A 117 16.25 -7.29 5.51
CA ILE A 117 15.60 -7.93 4.36
C ILE A 117 16.66 -8.49 3.41
N THR A 118 16.24 -9.41 2.54
CA THR A 118 17.16 -10.12 1.61
C THR A 118 17.75 -9.18 0.54
N PRO A 119 18.91 -9.53 -0.06
CA PRO A 119 19.46 -8.81 -1.21
C PRO A 119 18.47 -8.71 -2.38
N ARG A 120 17.67 -9.77 -2.64
CA ARG A 120 16.59 -9.77 -3.63
C ARG A 120 15.55 -8.68 -3.35
N GLN A 121 15.08 -8.59 -2.11
CA GLN A 121 14.13 -7.56 -1.70
C GLN A 121 14.73 -6.15 -1.77
N LYS A 122 16.01 -5.99 -1.44
CA LYS A 122 16.70 -4.68 -1.60
C LYS A 122 16.78 -4.24 -3.06
N ALA A 123 17.08 -5.15 -3.98
CA ALA A 123 17.09 -4.87 -5.43
C ALA A 123 15.68 -4.48 -5.93
N MET A 124 14.64 -5.22 -5.50
CA MET A 124 13.24 -4.91 -5.78
C MET A 124 12.86 -3.50 -5.34
N LEU A 125 13.18 -3.14 -4.09
CA LEU A 125 12.85 -1.81 -3.55
C LEU A 125 13.66 -0.69 -4.18
N ALA A 126 14.90 -0.93 -4.59
CA ALA A 126 15.70 0.04 -5.34
C ALA A 126 15.03 0.40 -6.66
N PHE A 127 14.55 -0.60 -7.41
CA PHE A 127 13.83 -0.40 -8.66
C PHE A 127 12.47 0.27 -8.43
N ALA A 128 11.68 -0.19 -7.47
CA ALA A 128 10.38 0.40 -7.14
C ALA A 128 10.50 1.90 -6.81
N LEU A 129 11.51 2.29 -6.04
CA LEU A 129 11.79 3.69 -5.73
C LEU A 129 12.27 4.49 -6.95
N LYS A 130 13.03 3.87 -7.84
CA LYS A 130 13.41 4.50 -9.12
C LYS A 130 12.18 4.78 -9.97
N VAL A 131 11.24 3.81 -10.08
CA VAL A 131 9.94 4.00 -10.75
C VAL A 131 9.15 5.14 -10.12
N ALA A 132 9.03 5.18 -8.80
CA ALA A 132 8.20 6.15 -8.10
C ALA A 132 8.74 7.58 -8.14
N LEU A 133 10.06 7.76 -8.19
CA LEU A 133 10.71 9.07 -8.00
C LEU A 133 11.47 9.58 -9.23
N ARG A 134 11.97 8.69 -10.10
CA ARG A 134 12.89 9.01 -11.19
C ARG A 134 12.69 8.09 -12.39
N SER A 135 11.44 7.88 -12.79
CA SER A 135 11.08 6.91 -13.84
C SER A 135 11.79 7.16 -15.19
N VAL A 136 12.16 8.41 -15.48
CA VAL A 136 12.92 8.78 -16.69
C VAL A 136 14.36 8.24 -16.73
N GLU A 137 14.89 7.79 -15.59
CA GLU A 137 16.25 7.23 -15.47
C GLU A 137 16.27 5.70 -15.60
N ILE A 138 15.12 5.04 -15.83
CA ILE A 138 15.05 3.58 -15.99
C ILE A 138 15.75 3.18 -17.28
N VAL A 139 16.65 2.20 -17.19
CA VAL A 139 17.47 1.67 -18.28
C VAL A 139 17.49 0.14 -18.27
N ASP A 140 17.99 -0.51 -19.33
CA ASP A 140 18.01 -1.97 -19.46
C ASP A 140 18.82 -2.68 -18.36
N GLU A 141 19.80 -2.01 -17.77
CA GLU A 141 20.59 -2.51 -16.64
C GLU A 141 19.75 -2.74 -15.38
N ASP A 142 18.69 -1.96 -15.18
CA ASP A 142 17.77 -2.14 -14.06
C ASP A 142 17.05 -3.49 -14.19
N PHE A 143 16.58 -3.84 -15.39
CA PHE A 143 15.93 -5.12 -15.68
C PHE A 143 16.91 -6.29 -15.55
N SER A 144 18.12 -6.13 -16.08
CA SER A 144 19.18 -7.14 -15.97
C SER A 144 19.53 -7.42 -14.51
N THR A 145 19.61 -6.37 -13.68
CA THR A 145 19.85 -6.49 -12.24
C THR A 145 18.72 -7.28 -11.55
N LEU A 146 17.47 -6.98 -11.85
CA LEU A 146 16.34 -7.71 -11.25
C LEU A 146 16.31 -9.18 -11.68
N ARG A 147 16.57 -9.48 -12.97
CA ARG A 147 16.67 -10.87 -13.44
C ARG A 147 17.81 -11.63 -12.75
N ALA A 148 18.95 -10.99 -12.51
CA ALA A 148 20.06 -11.58 -11.74
C ALA A 148 19.68 -11.90 -10.28
N HIS A 149 18.68 -11.21 -9.73
CA HIS A 149 18.09 -11.50 -8.42
C HIS A 149 16.89 -12.46 -8.48
N GLY A 150 16.64 -13.11 -9.63
CA GLY A 150 15.63 -14.15 -9.80
C GLY A 150 14.21 -13.63 -10.01
N PHE A 151 14.01 -12.37 -10.43
CA PHE A 151 12.72 -11.87 -10.86
C PHE A 151 12.48 -12.20 -12.34
N SER A 152 11.29 -12.69 -12.66
CA SER A 152 10.79 -12.81 -14.02
C SER A 152 10.40 -11.45 -14.59
N ASP A 153 10.19 -11.35 -15.90
CA ASP A 153 9.70 -10.12 -16.53
C ASP A 153 8.30 -9.74 -16.02
N GLU A 154 7.45 -10.71 -15.71
CA GLU A 154 6.15 -10.48 -15.08
C GLU A 154 6.28 -9.92 -13.66
N ASP A 155 7.26 -10.40 -12.87
CA ASP A 155 7.53 -9.84 -11.55
C ASP A 155 8.02 -8.39 -11.65
N ILE A 156 8.88 -8.10 -12.62
CA ILE A 156 9.40 -6.75 -12.87
C ILE A 156 8.26 -5.80 -13.29
N TRP A 157 7.34 -6.29 -14.14
CA TRP A 157 6.12 -5.55 -14.47
C TRP A 157 5.31 -5.25 -13.21
N ASP A 158 5.06 -6.25 -12.36
CA ASP A 158 4.30 -6.08 -11.13
C ASP A 158 4.95 -5.07 -10.17
N ILE A 159 6.28 -5.13 -9.99
CA ILE A 159 7.03 -4.16 -9.16
C ILE A 159 6.80 -2.73 -9.68
N GLY A 160 6.93 -2.54 -11.00
CA GLY A 160 6.73 -1.24 -11.64
C GLY A 160 5.29 -0.75 -11.52
N ALA A 161 4.31 -1.62 -11.79
CA ALA A 161 2.90 -1.28 -11.73
C ALA A 161 2.42 -0.94 -10.31
N ILE A 162 2.86 -1.70 -9.29
CA ILE A 162 2.56 -1.40 -7.88
C ILE A 162 3.18 -0.06 -7.49
N ALA A 163 4.45 0.20 -7.83
CA ALA A 163 5.10 1.46 -7.51
C ALA A 163 4.39 2.67 -8.16
N ALA A 164 3.98 2.54 -9.43
CA ALA A 164 3.26 3.59 -10.16
C ALA A 164 1.86 3.84 -9.58
N PHE A 165 1.11 2.76 -9.28
CA PHE A 165 -0.22 2.87 -8.67
C PHE A 165 -0.15 3.55 -7.31
N PHE A 166 0.81 3.17 -6.45
CA PHE A 166 0.95 3.80 -5.15
C PHE A 166 1.54 5.21 -5.21
N ALA A 167 2.28 5.56 -6.26
CA ALA A 167 2.63 6.95 -6.52
C ALA A 167 1.38 7.83 -6.75
N LEU A 168 0.36 7.31 -7.47
CA LEU A 168 -0.95 7.95 -7.60
C LEU A 168 -1.67 7.97 -6.25
N SER A 169 -1.80 6.82 -5.59
CA SER A 169 -2.52 6.67 -4.32
C SER A 169 -1.97 7.59 -3.22
N ASN A 170 -0.63 7.67 -3.09
CA ASN A 170 0.03 8.54 -2.10
C ASN A 170 -0.32 10.01 -2.31
N ARG A 171 -0.30 10.48 -3.59
CA ARG A 171 -0.65 11.87 -3.92
C ARG A 171 -2.10 12.16 -3.61
N MET A 172 -3.01 11.25 -3.95
CA MET A 172 -4.43 11.40 -3.63
C MET A 172 -4.68 11.41 -2.12
N ALA A 173 -4.04 10.52 -1.36
CA ALA A 173 -4.14 10.50 0.09
C ALA A 173 -3.66 11.83 0.72
N ASN A 174 -2.56 12.38 0.22
CA ASN A 174 -2.04 13.67 0.67
C ASN A 174 -2.96 14.85 0.30
N VAL A 175 -3.51 14.88 -0.93
CA VAL A 175 -4.49 15.89 -1.38
C VAL A 175 -5.76 15.83 -0.54
N ILE A 176 -6.29 14.63 -0.29
CA ILE A 176 -7.49 14.41 0.51
C ILE A 176 -7.24 14.76 1.99
N GLY A 177 -5.99 14.72 2.45
CA GLY A 177 -5.63 14.84 3.86
C GLY A 177 -6.06 13.61 4.65
N MET A 178 -5.99 12.43 4.00
CA MET A 178 -6.44 11.17 4.56
C MET A 178 -5.67 10.80 5.82
N ARG A 179 -6.40 10.44 6.89
CA ARG A 179 -5.81 10.02 8.14
C ARG A 179 -5.93 8.52 8.35
N PRO A 180 -4.88 7.84 8.84
CA PRO A 180 -4.97 6.42 9.15
C PRO A 180 -5.89 6.16 10.35
N ASN A 181 -6.54 4.99 10.35
CA ASN A 181 -7.25 4.48 11.51
C ASN A 181 -6.27 4.16 12.65
N ALA A 182 -6.72 4.35 13.88
CA ALA A 182 -5.91 4.07 15.07
C ALA A 182 -5.52 2.58 15.17
N GLU A 183 -6.37 1.69 14.71
CA GLU A 183 -6.20 0.24 14.71
C GLU A 183 -4.94 -0.19 13.97
N PHE A 184 -4.59 0.47 12.87
CA PHE A 184 -3.38 0.15 12.10
C PHE A 184 -2.08 0.33 12.89
N HIS A 185 -2.03 1.22 13.87
CA HIS A 185 -0.80 1.48 14.62
C HIS A 185 -0.34 0.27 15.45
N LEU A 186 -1.28 -0.55 15.92
CA LEU A 186 -0.97 -1.72 16.75
C LEU A 186 -1.05 -3.05 15.99
N LEU A 187 -1.69 -3.07 14.83
CA LEU A 187 -1.88 -4.28 14.04
C LEU A 187 -0.53 -4.88 13.62
N GLY A 188 -0.30 -6.15 13.95
CA GLY A 188 0.94 -6.88 13.67
C GLY A 188 2.13 -6.53 14.58
N ARG A 189 1.97 -5.64 15.58
CA ARG A 189 3.03 -5.32 16.56
C ARG A 189 2.99 -6.17 17.81
N LEU A 190 1.81 -6.59 18.22
CA LEU A 190 1.64 -7.42 19.40
C LEU A 190 1.43 -8.89 19.00
N PRO A 191 1.91 -9.85 19.80
CA PRO A 191 1.58 -11.26 19.61
C PRO A 191 0.06 -11.41 19.58
N ARG A 192 -0.46 -12.24 18.65
CA ARG A 192 -1.88 -12.62 18.72
C ARG A 192 -2.10 -13.28 20.07
N LYS A 193 -3.06 -12.77 20.86
CA LYS A 193 -3.56 -13.53 22.01
C LYS A 193 -4.12 -14.85 21.46
N VAL A 194 -3.50 -15.94 21.84
CA VAL A 194 -3.96 -17.31 21.58
C VAL A 194 -5.22 -17.53 22.37
#